data_3161100d2cc162fb4c8a3e689c0c17ce
#
_entry.id   3161100d2cc162fb4c8a3e689c0c17ce
#
_cell.length_a   1.000
_cell.length_b   1.000
_cell.length_c   1.000
_cell.angle_alpha   90.00
_cell.angle_beta   90.00
_cell.angle_gamma   90.00
#
_symmetry.space_group_name_H-M   'P 1'
#
loop_
_entity.id
_entity.type
_entity.pdbx_description
1 polymer ?
#
loop_
_entity_poly.entity_id
_entity_poly.type
_entity_poly.pdbx_seq_one_letter_code
_entity_poly.pdbx_strand_id
1 'polypeptide(L)'
;MKPGYEQIRNDREINLLIEQGNRNLKVLGYTEHSRKHAVKVAETAGRILKELGYRRRQVEMAKIAGYMHDIGNTVNRYDHAHSSAVLAYGILKERGMKLEDILTITSAIGQHDEETGTAVDAVSAALILADKTDVRRNR
;
A
#
# COMPACT_ATOMS: atom_id res chain seq x y z
N MET A 1 -6.25 -4.06 -16.86
CA MET A 1 -5.43 -3.14 -16.08
C MET A 1 -3.99 -3.60 -16.08
N LYS A 2 -3.09 -2.74 -16.48
CA LYS A 2 -1.66 -3.05 -16.47
C LYS A 2 -0.90 -1.89 -15.83
N PRO A 3 0.06 -2.16 -14.96
CA PRO A 3 0.37 -3.47 -14.40
C PRO A 3 -0.70 -3.92 -13.41
N GLY A 4 -0.82 -5.24 -13.21
CA GLY A 4 -1.68 -5.80 -12.18
C GLY A 4 -0.91 -6.06 -10.90
N TYR A 5 -1.61 -6.58 -9.91
CA TYR A 5 -1.01 -6.87 -8.61
C TYR A 5 0.16 -7.84 -8.71
N GLU A 6 0.06 -8.87 -9.56
CA GLU A 6 1.15 -9.84 -9.70
C GLU A 6 2.46 -9.18 -10.14
N GLN A 7 2.40 -8.23 -11.08
CA GLN A 7 3.60 -7.51 -11.48
C GLN A 7 4.14 -6.63 -10.38
N ILE A 8 3.26 -5.95 -9.64
CA ILE A 8 3.67 -5.08 -8.53
C ILE A 8 4.33 -5.89 -7.43
N ARG A 9 3.73 -7.03 -7.08
CA ARG A 9 4.24 -7.90 -6.03
C ARG A 9 5.64 -8.42 -6.34
N ASN A 10 5.97 -8.59 -7.60
CA ASN A 10 7.25 -9.11 -8.04
C ASN A 10 8.19 -8.03 -8.57
N ASP A 11 7.84 -6.77 -8.38
CA ASP A 11 8.63 -5.65 -8.87
C ASP A 11 9.86 -5.45 -7.98
N ARG A 12 11.04 -5.44 -8.61
CA ARG A 12 12.30 -5.36 -7.88
C ARG A 12 12.45 -4.03 -7.12
N GLU A 13 12.12 -2.92 -7.76
CA GLU A 13 12.25 -1.61 -7.14
C GLU A 13 11.35 -1.48 -5.91
N ILE A 14 10.10 -1.89 -6.05
CA ILE A 14 9.13 -1.82 -4.96
C ILE A 14 9.61 -2.69 -3.80
N ASN A 15 10.07 -3.90 -4.09
CA ASN A 15 10.53 -4.82 -3.04
C ASN A 15 11.79 -4.31 -2.33
N LEU A 16 12.69 -3.66 -3.05
CA LEU A 16 13.86 -3.05 -2.42
C LEU A 16 13.47 -1.90 -1.51
N LEU A 17 12.46 -1.11 -1.90
CA LEU A 17 11.94 -0.03 -1.05
C LEU A 17 11.34 -0.60 0.24
N ILE A 18 10.56 -1.68 0.13
CA ILE A 18 9.99 -2.33 1.31
C ILE A 18 11.10 -2.82 2.24
N GLU A 19 12.11 -3.48 1.68
CA GLU A 19 13.21 -4.03 2.48
C GLU A 19 14.02 -2.94 3.17
N GLN A 20 14.33 -1.85 2.46
CA GLN A 20 15.07 -0.76 3.05
C GLN A 20 14.27 -0.09 4.17
N GLY A 21 12.98 0.14 3.94
CA GLY A 21 12.12 0.71 4.96
C GLY A 21 12.08 -0.15 6.21
N ASN A 22 11.96 -1.46 6.03
CA ASN A 22 11.94 -2.39 7.16
C ASN A 22 13.24 -2.36 7.96
N ARG A 23 14.39 -2.30 7.26
CA ARG A 23 15.69 -2.18 7.92
C ARG A 23 15.79 -0.89 8.74
N ASN A 24 15.35 0.22 8.15
CA ASN A 24 15.39 1.51 8.84
C ASN A 24 14.55 1.47 10.11
N LEU A 25 13.35 0.90 10.03
CA LEU A 25 12.46 0.83 11.18
C LEU A 25 13.01 -0.04 12.30
N LYS A 26 13.69 -1.14 11.94
CA LYS A 26 14.33 -2.00 12.95
C LYS A 26 15.41 -1.25 13.71
N VAL A 27 16.23 -0.49 13.00
CA VAL A 27 17.28 0.32 13.63
C VAL A 27 16.68 1.33 14.60
N LEU A 28 15.52 1.89 14.23
CA LEU A 28 14.84 2.90 15.05
C LEU A 28 13.98 2.31 16.16
N GLY A 29 13.93 0.97 16.27
CA GLY A 29 13.18 0.31 17.33
C GLY A 29 11.71 0.05 17.04
N TYR A 30 11.29 0.26 15.80
CA TYR A 30 9.93 -0.06 15.40
C TYR A 30 9.78 -1.55 15.07
N THR A 31 8.55 -2.00 15.01
CA THR A 31 8.25 -3.39 14.71
C THR A 31 8.28 -3.65 13.21
N GLU A 32 8.10 -4.89 12.84
CA GLU A 32 8.26 -5.34 11.47
C GLU A 32 7.25 -4.73 10.50
N HIS A 33 7.77 -4.14 9.41
CA HIS A 33 6.97 -3.65 8.27
C HIS A 33 7.55 -4.23 6.99
N SER A 34 7.66 -5.56 6.98
CA SER A 34 8.32 -6.31 5.92
C SER A 34 7.37 -6.58 4.75
N ARG A 35 7.91 -7.28 3.75
CA ARG A 35 7.12 -7.75 2.61
C ARG A 35 5.95 -8.62 3.06
N LYS A 36 6.10 -9.35 4.15
CA LYS A 36 5.04 -10.18 4.72
C LYS A 36 3.83 -9.33 5.11
N HIS A 37 4.06 -8.20 5.75
CA HIS A 37 3.01 -7.25 6.09
C HIS A 37 2.36 -6.69 4.83
N ALA A 38 3.17 -6.33 3.84
CA ALA A 38 2.68 -5.77 2.57
C ALA A 38 1.74 -6.76 1.87
N VAL A 39 2.13 -8.03 1.80
CA VAL A 39 1.31 -9.08 1.18
C VAL A 39 0.00 -9.26 1.96
N LYS A 40 0.10 -9.30 3.28
CA LYS A 40 -1.08 -9.50 4.13
C LYS A 40 -2.09 -8.37 3.95
N VAL A 41 -1.62 -7.14 3.96
CA VAL A 41 -2.50 -5.97 3.77
C VAL A 41 -3.11 -5.98 2.37
N ALA A 42 -2.30 -6.28 1.35
CA ALA A 42 -2.78 -6.35 -0.03
C ALA A 42 -3.91 -7.37 -0.18
N GLU A 43 -3.68 -8.58 0.31
CA GLU A 43 -4.66 -9.64 0.15
C GLU A 43 -5.92 -9.39 0.96
N THR A 44 -5.78 -8.84 2.15
CA THR A 44 -6.93 -8.52 2.98
C THR A 44 -7.77 -7.40 2.35
N ALA A 45 -7.13 -6.35 1.85
CA ALA A 45 -7.85 -5.25 1.19
C ALA A 45 -8.61 -5.74 -0.04
N GLY A 46 -7.96 -6.56 -0.86
CA GLY A 46 -8.61 -7.14 -2.04
C GLY A 46 -9.78 -8.03 -1.67
N ARG A 47 -9.62 -8.86 -0.64
CA ARG A 47 -10.68 -9.76 -0.20
C ARG A 47 -11.90 -8.99 0.32
N ILE A 48 -11.68 -7.90 1.07
CA ILE A 48 -12.77 -7.08 1.56
C ILE A 48 -13.65 -6.59 0.41
N LEU A 49 -13.03 -6.04 -0.63
CA LEU A 49 -13.79 -5.51 -1.76
C LEU A 49 -14.43 -6.62 -2.58
N LYS A 50 -13.74 -7.74 -2.73
CA LYS A 50 -14.28 -8.88 -3.48
C LYS A 50 -15.54 -9.42 -2.79
N GLU A 51 -15.49 -9.60 -1.48
CA GLU A 51 -16.63 -10.13 -0.73
C GLU A 51 -17.81 -9.18 -0.72
N LEU A 52 -17.54 -7.88 -0.84
CA LEU A 52 -18.61 -6.87 -0.91
C LEU A 52 -19.15 -6.68 -2.33
N GLY A 53 -18.64 -7.43 -3.30
CA GLY A 53 -19.16 -7.41 -4.66
C GLY A 53 -18.59 -6.31 -5.55
N TYR A 54 -17.50 -5.70 -5.18
CA TYR A 54 -16.88 -4.67 -6.02
C TYR A 54 -16.25 -5.28 -7.27
N ARG A 55 -16.07 -4.47 -8.31
CA ARG A 55 -15.51 -4.91 -9.57
C ARG A 55 -14.06 -5.35 -9.42
N ARG A 56 -13.64 -6.25 -10.32
CA ARG A 56 -12.29 -6.78 -10.33
C ARG A 56 -11.23 -5.68 -10.35
N ARG A 57 -11.49 -4.60 -11.10
CA ARG A 57 -10.55 -3.48 -11.18
C ARG A 57 -10.32 -2.83 -9.82
N GLN A 58 -11.39 -2.64 -9.05
CA GLN A 58 -11.30 -2.05 -7.72
C GLN A 58 -10.59 -2.98 -6.74
N VAL A 59 -10.84 -4.27 -6.85
CA VAL A 59 -10.14 -5.28 -6.06
C VAL A 59 -8.64 -5.22 -6.34
N GLU A 60 -8.26 -5.14 -7.62
CA GLU A 60 -6.85 -5.04 -8.03
C GLU A 60 -6.20 -3.78 -7.47
N MET A 61 -6.88 -2.65 -7.58
CA MET A 61 -6.35 -1.38 -7.06
C MET A 61 -6.14 -1.43 -5.54
N ALA A 62 -7.06 -2.06 -4.83
CA ALA A 62 -6.93 -2.21 -3.38
C ALA A 62 -5.71 -3.06 -3.02
N LYS A 63 -5.47 -4.13 -3.78
CA LYS A 63 -4.29 -4.98 -3.55
C LYS A 63 -3.00 -4.20 -3.80
N ILE A 64 -2.95 -3.44 -4.88
CA ILE A 64 -1.75 -2.66 -5.23
C ILE A 64 -1.50 -1.58 -4.16
N ALA A 65 -2.56 -0.87 -3.77
CA ALA A 65 -2.44 0.14 -2.72
C ALA A 65 -1.95 -0.49 -1.42
N GLY A 66 -2.49 -1.65 -1.07
CA GLY A 66 -2.07 -2.36 0.14
C GLY A 66 -0.61 -2.77 0.10
N TYR A 67 -0.15 -3.25 -1.05
CA TYR A 67 1.23 -3.68 -1.18
C TYR A 67 2.22 -2.52 -1.07
N MET A 68 1.84 -1.35 -1.55
CA MET A 68 2.74 -0.20 -1.65
C MET A 68 2.56 0.83 -0.53
N HIS A 69 1.65 0.58 0.41
CA HIS A 69 1.27 1.62 1.37
C HIS A 69 2.38 2.08 2.30
N ASP A 70 3.39 1.24 2.52
CA ASP A 70 4.48 1.53 3.47
C ASP A 70 5.84 1.79 2.81
N ILE A 71 5.92 1.86 1.47
CA ILE A 71 7.23 2.02 0.81
C ILE A 71 7.93 3.32 1.20
N GLY A 72 7.19 4.31 1.67
CA GLY A 72 7.75 5.58 2.13
C GLY A 72 8.55 5.47 3.41
N ASN A 73 8.49 4.34 4.12
CA ASN A 73 9.35 4.12 5.29
C ASN A 73 10.83 4.16 4.92
N THR A 74 11.17 3.98 3.65
CA THR A 74 12.53 4.16 3.15
C THR A 74 13.00 5.60 3.35
N VAL A 75 12.08 6.54 3.25
CA VAL A 75 12.38 7.97 3.39
C VAL A 75 12.36 8.39 4.85
N ASN A 76 11.25 8.12 5.54
CA ASN A 76 11.08 8.46 6.94
C ASN A 76 9.78 7.84 7.43
N ARG A 77 9.74 7.41 8.69
CA ARG A 77 8.48 6.95 9.28
C ARG A 77 7.52 8.12 9.44
N TYR A 78 8.03 9.28 9.80
CA TYR A 78 7.20 10.48 9.89
C TYR A 78 6.65 10.80 8.50
N ASP A 79 5.35 11.00 8.43
CA ASP A 79 4.67 11.35 7.17
C ASP A 79 4.82 10.28 6.09
N HIS A 80 5.00 9.03 6.49
CA HIS A 80 5.28 7.94 5.54
C HIS A 80 4.13 7.69 4.57
N ALA A 81 2.89 8.01 4.95
CA ALA A 81 1.76 7.85 4.03
C ALA A 81 1.91 8.77 2.82
N HIS A 82 2.30 10.02 3.04
CA HIS A 82 2.54 10.97 1.96
C HIS A 82 3.72 10.53 1.09
N SER A 83 4.83 10.15 1.73
CA SER A 83 6.01 9.68 1.00
C SER A 83 5.67 8.45 0.16
N SER A 84 4.92 7.50 0.75
CA SER A 84 4.51 6.30 0.03
C SER A 84 3.65 6.64 -1.19
N ALA A 85 2.71 7.56 -1.02
CA ALA A 85 1.80 7.96 -2.10
C ALA A 85 2.57 8.61 -3.25
N VAL A 86 3.50 9.51 -2.94
CA VAL A 86 4.30 10.20 -3.96
C VAL A 86 5.20 9.22 -4.71
N LEU A 87 5.85 8.32 -3.98
CA LEU A 87 6.70 7.29 -4.60
C LEU A 87 5.86 6.36 -5.47
N ALA A 88 4.70 5.92 -4.98
CA ALA A 88 3.84 5.02 -5.73
C ALA A 88 3.35 5.67 -7.03
N TYR A 89 2.98 6.94 -6.98
CA TYR A 89 2.54 7.66 -8.18
C TYR A 89 3.60 7.59 -9.28
N GLY A 90 4.84 7.92 -8.94
CA GLY A 90 5.94 7.92 -9.89
C GLY A 90 6.23 6.52 -10.45
N ILE A 91 6.28 5.52 -9.57
CA ILE A 91 6.58 4.16 -9.97
C ILE A 91 5.49 3.61 -10.89
N LEU A 92 4.22 3.77 -10.52
CA LEU A 92 3.12 3.25 -11.31
C LEU A 92 3.02 3.93 -12.66
N LYS A 93 3.32 5.22 -12.72
CA LYS A 93 3.36 5.94 -13.98
C LYS A 93 4.44 5.40 -14.90
N GLU A 94 5.62 5.13 -14.37
CA GLU A 94 6.71 4.51 -15.10
C GLU A 94 6.34 3.14 -15.64
N ARG A 95 5.54 2.38 -14.89
CA ARG A 95 5.11 1.04 -15.31
C ARG A 95 3.95 1.07 -16.29
N GLY A 96 3.48 2.26 -16.66
CA GLY A 96 2.44 2.40 -17.69
C GLY A 96 1.01 2.20 -17.19
N MET A 97 0.78 2.35 -15.91
CA MET A 97 -0.58 2.26 -15.38
C MET A 97 -1.42 3.45 -15.85
N LYS A 98 -2.70 3.21 -16.04
CA LYS A 98 -3.67 4.23 -16.40
C LYS A 98 -3.74 5.31 -15.33
N LEU A 99 -3.73 6.58 -15.73
CA LEU A 99 -3.67 7.68 -14.78
C LEU A 99 -4.82 7.65 -13.75
N GLU A 100 -6.04 7.35 -14.20
CA GLU A 100 -7.19 7.28 -13.30
C GLU A 100 -6.98 6.24 -12.19
N ASP A 101 -6.38 5.11 -12.53
CA ASP A 101 -6.10 4.06 -11.54
C ASP A 101 -4.99 4.48 -10.60
N ILE A 102 -3.98 5.15 -11.13
CA ILE A 102 -2.89 5.69 -10.31
C ILE A 102 -3.43 6.66 -9.27
N LEU A 103 -4.34 7.55 -9.68
CA LEU A 103 -4.88 8.54 -8.74
C LEU A 103 -5.68 7.90 -7.62
N THR A 104 -6.45 6.85 -7.93
CA THR A 104 -7.19 6.11 -6.91
C THR A 104 -6.23 5.46 -5.91
N ILE A 105 -5.20 4.80 -6.42
CA ILE A 105 -4.21 4.14 -5.57
C ILE A 105 -3.44 5.15 -4.74
N THR A 106 -3.00 6.24 -5.36
CA THR A 106 -2.26 7.31 -4.68
C THR A 106 -3.07 7.91 -3.54
N SER A 107 -4.36 8.21 -3.81
CA SER A 107 -5.24 8.76 -2.78
C SER A 107 -5.41 7.79 -1.61
N ALA A 108 -5.62 6.51 -1.92
CA ALA A 108 -5.78 5.51 -0.87
C ALA A 108 -4.54 5.43 0.02
N ILE A 109 -3.37 5.40 -0.60
CA ILE A 109 -2.11 5.33 0.15
C ILE A 109 -1.93 6.58 1.02
N GLY A 110 -2.18 7.76 0.45
CA GLY A 110 -2.01 9.01 1.17
C GLY A 110 -2.96 9.16 2.36
N GLN A 111 -4.10 8.48 2.34
CA GLN A 111 -5.10 8.56 3.39
C GLN A 111 -5.00 7.44 4.42
N HIS A 112 -3.99 6.56 4.34
CA HIS A 112 -3.99 5.40 5.22
C HIS A 112 -3.48 5.68 6.64
N ASP A 113 -2.85 6.81 6.89
CA ASP A 113 -2.35 7.15 8.23
C ASP A 113 -3.53 7.45 9.15
N GLU A 114 -3.60 6.74 10.28
CA GLU A 114 -4.72 6.88 11.22
C GLU A 114 -4.87 8.29 11.77
N GLU A 115 -3.78 9.01 11.93
CA GLU A 115 -3.81 10.35 12.55
C GLU A 115 -4.27 11.44 11.59
N THR A 116 -3.95 11.30 10.31
CA THR A 116 -4.18 12.37 9.33
C THR A 116 -5.12 11.97 8.21
N GLY A 117 -5.42 10.68 8.08
CA GLY A 117 -6.15 10.17 6.92
C GLY A 117 -7.63 9.94 7.16
N THR A 118 -8.38 10.00 6.09
CA THR A 118 -9.81 9.71 6.08
C THR A 118 -10.12 8.94 4.79
N ALA A 119 -10.95 7.90 4.90
CA ALA A 119 -11.36 7.16 3.70
C ALA A 119 -12.13 8.07 2.75
N VAL A 120 -11.68 8.13 1.50
CA VAL A 120 -12.32 8.97 0.48
C VAL A 120 -13.10 8.14 -0.55
N ASP A 121 -12.89 6.83 -0.57
CA ASP A 121 -13.62 5.91 -1.45
C ASP A 121 -13.48 4.48 -0.92
N ALA A 122 -14.03 3.52 -1.66
CA ALA A 122 -14.01 2.12 -1.23
C ALA A 122 -12.59 1.54 -1.16
N VAL A 123 -11.72 1.94 -2.08
CA VAL A 123 -10.34 1.44 -2.11
C VAL A 123 -9.58 1.93 -0.87
N SER A 124 -9.69 3.21 -0.55
CA SER A 124 -9.02 3.75 0.65
C SER A 124 -9.59 3.14 1.93
N ALA A 125 -10.92 2.94 1.99
CA ALA A 125 -11.54 2.32 3.15
C ALA A 125 -11.03 0.90 3.35
N ALA A 126 -10.91 0.12 2.26
CA ALA A 126 -10.42 -1.25 2.34
C ALA A 126 -8.96 -1.28 2.81
N LEU A 127 -8.14 -0.36 2.32
CA LEU A 127 -6.74 -0.28 2.74
C LEU A 127 -6.62 0.04 4.22
N ILE A 128 -7.36 1.04 4.69
CA ILE A 128 -7.31 1.45 6.09
C ILE A 128 -7.73 0.29 6.99
N LEU A 129 -8.81 -0.40 6.65
CA LEU A 129 -9.27 -1.56 7.41
C LEU A 129 -8.26 -2.70 7.39
N ALA A 130 -7.70 -2.99 6.23
CA ALA A 130 -6.75 -4.09 6.09
C ALA A 130 -5.49 -3.84 6.92
N ASP A 131 -4.97 -2.62 6.88
CA ASP A 131 -3.79 -2.27 7.65
C ASP A 131 -4.07 -2.35 9.16
N LYS A 132 -5.23 -1.86 9.57
CA LYS A 132 -5.64 -1.87 10.96
C LYS A 132 -5.82 -3.29 11.49
N THR A 133 -6.35 -4.20 10.68
CA THR A 133 -6.61 -5.57 11.11
C THR A 133 -5.39 -6.48 11.05
N ASP A 134 -4.31 -6.06 10.42
CA ASP A 134 -3.07 -6.81 10.49
C ASP A 134 -2.33 -6.45 11.78
N VAL A 135 -2.98 -6.74 12.90
CA VAL A 135 -2.44 -6.45 14.21
C VAL A 135 -1.42 -7.52 14.57
N ARG A 136 -0.20 -7.09 14.80
CA ARG A 136 0.85 -7.97 15.26
C ARG A 136 1.19 -7.61 16.69
N ARG A 137 1.58 -8.63 17.43
CA ARG A 137 1.89 -8.48 18.83
C ARG A 137 2.94 -7.40 19.10
N ASN A 138 3.86 -7.26 18.18
CA ASN A 138 5.02 -6.37 18.32
C ASN A 138 4.92 -5.11 17.47
N ARG A 139 3.75 -4.72 17.09
CA ARG A 139 3.56 -3.49 16.33
C ARG A 139 3.44 -2.27 17.21
#